data_c05ed72dc1454cb2eb9e5ca5219d507d
#
_entry.id   c05ed72dc1454cb2eb9e5ca5219d507d
#
_cell.length_a   1.000
_cell.length_b   1.000
_cell.length_c   1.000
_cell.angle_alpha   90.00
_cell.angle_beta   90.00
_cell.angle_gamma   90.00
#
_symmetry.space_group_name_H-M   'P 1'
#
loop_
_entity.id
_entity.type
_entity.pdbx_description
1 polymer ?
#
loop_
_entity_poly.entity_id
_entity_poly.type
_entity_poly.pdbx_seq_one_letter_code
_entity_poly.pdbx_strand_id
1 'polypeptide(L)'
;RDLHSFPTRRSSDLNADGGDPMLCQEQKIWGYETPDGAFAQFTRVQAQQLVVKPKHLSWEQAGCYMLVLATAFRMLYGHPPHTLQPAMNVLVWGGSGGLGSMAIQLIKAAGSNAIAVVSTEERGKWCMEIGARAYINRTKFNCWGQLPSTKDRAAYGAYLKEVQRFGKAIWEITGKGIDPDIVFEHPGEQTFPVSAYVCRRGGMVVFCAGTTGFNLTFDAAYVWMRQKRLQGSHFATLMQADAANHSVMDGRVLPCMSEVFEFDAIPKAHDLMWKNQQRSDRKSVV
;
A
#
# COMPACT_ATOMS: atom_id res chain seq x y z
N ARG A 1 -23.51 -18.95 15.98
CA ARG A 1 -23.96 -18.75 14.60
C ARG A 1 -23.42 -17.47 14.10
N ASP A 2 -22.88 -17.51 12.91
CA ASP A 2 -22.44 -16.39 12.07
C ASP A 2 -21.18 -15.68 12.51
N LEU A 3 -20.11 -16.38 12.28
CA LEU A 3 -18.75 -15.88 12.38
C LEU A 3 -18.30 -15.42 10.99
N HIS A 4 -18.44 -14.14 10.73
CA HIS A 4 -18.14 -13.58 9.44
C HIS A 4 -17.04 -12.55 9.58
N SER A 5 -15.82 -13.00 9.60
CA SER A 5 -14.66 -12.11 9.50
C SER A 5 -13.93 -12.17 8.17
N PHE A 6 -14.40 -12.97 7.24
CA PHE A 6 -14.01 -13.03 5.82
C PHE A 6 -15.08 -13.83 5.06
N PRO A 7 -15.03 -13.86 3.74
CA PRO A 7 -16.20 -14.18 2.93
C PRO A 7 -16.92 -15.44 3.39
N THR A 8 -18.20 -15.28 3.56
CA THR A 8 -19.22 -16.28 3.92
C THR A 8 -19.38 -17.35 2.85
N ARG A 9 -20.39 -18.24 2.99
CA ARG A 9 -20.83 -19.15 1.94
C ARG A 9 -20.93 -18.49 0.56
N ARG A 10 -21.33 -17.21 0.49
CA ARG A 10 -21.40 -16.46 -0.78
C ARG A 10 -20.04 -16.16 -1.42
N SER A 11 -18.96 -16.13 -0.67
CA SER A 11 -17.65 -16.03 -1.29
C SER A 11 -17.20 -17.34 -1.93
N SER A 12 -17.66 -18.48 -1.42
CA SER A 12 -17.47 -19.74 -2.12
C SER A 12 -18.30 -19.81 -3.41
N ASP A 13 -19.51 -19.23 -3.39
CA ASP A 13 -20.35 -19.10 -4.57
C ASP A 13 -19.74 -18.12 -5.58
N LEU A 14 -19.26 -16.96 -5.12
CA LEU A 14 -18.52 -16.00 -5.95
C LEU A 14 -17.24 -16.63 -6.54
N ASN A 15 -16.52 -17.47 -5.79
CA ASN A 15 -15.37 -18.20 -6.30
C ASN A 15 -15.77 -19.26 -7.33
N ALA A 16 -16.88 -19.96 -7.12
CA ALA A 16 -17.41 -20.95 -8.05
C ALA A 16 -17.80 -20.31 -9.39
N ASP A 17 -18.37 -19.11 -9.33
CA ASP A 17 -18.77 -18.32 -10.50
C ASP A 17 -17.63 -17.48 -11.10
N GLY A 18 -16.39 -17.60 -10.57
CA GLY A 18 -15.24 -16.79 -10.98
C GLY A 18 -15.27 -15.35 -10.47
N GLY A 19 -16.12 -15.03 -9.49
CA GLY A 19 -16.22 -13.73 -8.86
C GLY A 19 -15.10 -13.45 -7.85
N ASP A 20 -14.92 -12.17 -7.50
CA ASP A 20 -13.98 -11.76 -6.46
C ASP A 20 -14.64 -11.84 -5.06
N PRO A 21 -14.20 -12.73 -4.16
CA PRO A 21 -14.80 -12.85 -2.81
C PRO A 21 -14.69 -11.58 -1.98
N MET A 22 -13.80 -10.65 -2.33
CA MET A 22 -13.70 -9.35 -1.66
C MET A 22 -14.87 -8.40 -2.01
N LEU A 23 -15.75 -8.77 -2.93
CA LEU A 23 -16.99 -8.06 -3.25
C LEU A 23 -18.20 -8.54 -2.44
N CYS A 24 -18.01 -9.48 -1.50
CA CYS A 24 -19.09 -9.98 -0.65
C CYS A 24 -19.62 -8.86 0.26
N GLN A 25 -20.94 -8.62 0.20
CA GLN A 25 -21.60 -7.59 1.01
C GLN A 25 -21.65 -7.92 2.51
N GLU A 26 -21.52 -9.21 2.86
CA GLU A 26 -21.54 -9.69 4.24
C GLU A 26 -20.13 -9.74 4.87
N GLN A 27 -19.10 -9.25 4.16
CA GLN A 27 -17.76 -9.21 4.67
C GLN A 27 -17.67 -8.34 5.92
N LYS A 28 -16.97 -8.84 6.94
CA LYS A 28 -16.66 -8.10 8.17
C LYS A 28 -15.18 -8.16 8.47
N ILE A 29 -14.65 -7.04 8.93
CA ILE A 29 -13.25 -6.92 9.31
C ILE A 29 -13.04 -7.52 10.69
N TRP A 30 -12.25 -8.60 10.76
CA TRP A 30 -11.90 -9.25 12.01
C TRP A 30 -11.16 -8.30 12.96
N GLY A 31 -11.62 -8.24 14.21
CA GLY A 31 -11.06 -7.37 15.24
C GLY A 31 -11.45 -5.89 15.13
N TYR A 32 -12.20 -5.49 14.09
CA TYR A 32 -12.74 -4.14 13.92
C TYR A 32 -14.28 -4.15 13.90
N GLU A 33 -14.88 -4.98 13.05
CA GLU A 33 -16.33 -5.13 12.94
C GLU A 33 -16.85 -6.38 13.69
N THR A 34 -15.94 -7.19 14.23
CA THR A 34 -16.23 -8.34 15.07
C THR A 34 -15.63 -8.16 16.46
N PRO A 35 -16.18 -8.80 17.50
CA PRO A 35 -15.63 -8.71 18.86
C PRO A 35 -14.33 -9.49 19.05
N ASP A 36 -13.94 -10.32 18.07
CA ASP A 36 -12.75 -11.17 18.14
C ASP A 36 -11.55 -10.39 17.55
N GLY A 37 -10.51 -10.15 18.33
CA GLY A 37 -9.29 -9.45 17.90
C GLY A 37 -8.03 -10.11 18.45
N ALA A 38 -6.85 -9.64 18.03
CA ALA A 38 -5.56 -10.23 18.40
C ALA A 38 -4.96 -9.65 19.70
N PHE A 39 -5.45 -8.54 20.21
CA PHE A 39 -5.01 -7.99 21.49
C PHE A 39 -5.67 -8.71 22.66
N ALA A 40 -5.43 -10.02 22.77
CA ALA A 40 -5.98 -10.91 23.77
C ALA A 40 -5.10 -12.14 23.94
N GLN A 41 -5.21 -12.81 25.09
CA GLN A 41 -4.54 -14.10 25.33
C GLN A 41 -5.02 -15.21 24.39
N PHE A 42 -6.29 -15.14 23.98
CA PHE A 42 -6.92 -16.05 23.05
C PHE A 42 -7.78 -15.28 22.07
N THR A 43 -7.80 -15.74 20.84
CA THR A 43 -8.66 -15.17 19.80
C THR A 43 -9.35 -16.26 19.00
N ARG A 44 -10.47 -15.93 18.37
CA ARG A 44 -11.24 -16.84 17.55
C ARG A 44 -11.17 -16.40 16.09
N VAL A 45 -10.71 -17.30 15.24
CA VAL A 45 -10.63 -17.10 13.80
C VAL A 45 -11.27 -18.26 13.04
N GLN A 46 -11.68 -18.04 11.80
CA GLN A 46 -12.13 -19.14 10.94
C GLN A 46 -10.93 -19.98 10.51
N ALA A 47 -11.05 -21.32 10.61
CA ALA A 47 -9.94 -22.24 10.34
C ALA A 47 -9.34 -22.06 8.92
N GLN A 48 -10.19 -21.78 7.93
CA GLN A 48 -9.74 -21.55 6.53
C GLN A 48 -8.94 -20.27 6.34
N GLN A 49 -8.90 -19.37 7.33
CA GLN A 49 -8.09 -18.13 7.27
C GLN A 49 -6.70 -18.32 7.84
N LEU A 50 -6.39 -19.48 8.36
CA LEU A 50 -5.05 -19.80 8.86
C LEU A 50 -4.16 -20.22 7.69
N VAL A 51 -2.99 -19.60 7.61
CA VAL A 51 -1.93 -19.99 6.70
C VAL A 51 -0.71 -20.50 7.48
N VAL A 52 0.13 -21.27 6.82
CA VAL A 52 1.32 -21.85 7.45
C VAL A 52 2.31 -20.75 7.82
N LYS A 53 2.74 -20.72 9.09
CA LYS A 53 3.81 -19.82 9.53
C LYS A 53 5.14 -20.24 8.89
N PRO A 54 5.87 -19.32 8.23
CA PRO A 54 7.22 -19.60 7.73
C PRO A 54 8.14 -20.11 8.85
N LYS A 55 8.78 -21.25 8.65
CA LYS A 55 9.56 -21.94 9.70
C LYS A 55 10.76 -21.13 10.21
N HIS A 56 11.33 -20.30 9.35
CA HIS A 56 12.50 -19.47 9.66
C HIS A 56 12.18 -18.19 10.44
N LEU A 57 10.90 -17.82 10.60
CA LEU A 57 10.50 -16.64 11.35
C LEU A 57 10.24 -16.94 12.81
N SER A 58 10.60 -16.00 13.69
CA SER A 58 10.08 -15.98 15.06
C SER A 58 8.56 -15.70 15.08
N TRP A 59 7.92 -15.83 16.25
CA TRP A 59 6.50 -15.51 16.39
C TRP A 59 6.24 -14.02 16.23
N GLU A 60 7.11 -13.17 16.75
CA GLU A 60 7.05 -11.72 16.64
C GLU A 60 7.15 -11.28 15.17
N GLN A 61 8.09 -11.85 14.44
CA GLN A 61 8.21 -11.61 13.01
C GLN A 61 6.97 -12.09 12.24
N ALA A 62 6.43 -13.25 12.61
CA ALA A 62 5.25 -13.79 11.97
C ALA A 62 3.98 -12.95 12.23
N GLY A 63 3.90 -12.30 13.40
CA GLY A 63 2.75 -11.46 13.78
C GLY A 63 2.64 -10.13 13.04
N CYS A 64 3.72 -9.63 12.41
CA CYS A 64 3.77 -8.23 11.98
C CYS A 64 3.63 -7.96 10.48
N TYR A 65 3.52 -8.96 9.61
CA TYR A 65 3.62 -8.72 8.16
C TYR A 65 2.36 -9.05 7.35
N MET A 66 1.54 -10.01 7.75
CA MET A 66 0.52 -10.59 6.87
C MET A 66 -0.51 -9.57 6.38
N LEU A 67 -1.02 -8.70 7.25
CA LEU A 67 -2.00 -7.69 6.86
C LEU A 67 -1.47 -6.76 5.76
N VAL A 68 -0.31 -6.19 5.99
CA VAL A 68 0.30 -5.22 5.05
C VAL A 68 0.83 -5.90 3.80
N LEU A 69 1.34 -7.13 3.90
CA LEU A 69 1.83 -7.89 2.77
C LEU A 69 0.69 -8.33 1.84
N ALA A 70 -0.37 -8.92 2.39
CA ALA A 70 -1.51 -9.38 1.59
C ALA A 70 -2.22 -8.21 0.91
N THR A 71 -2.38 -7.08 1.62
CA THR A 71 -2.92 -5.84 1.05
C THR A 71 -2.05 -5.33 -0.10
N ALA A 72 -0.73 -5.25 0.10
CA ALA A 72 0.19 -4.83 -0.96
C ALA A 72 0.17 -5.79 -2.16
N PHE A 73 0.09 -7.09 -1.91
CA PHE A 73 -0.02 -8.10 -2.96
C PHE A 73 -1.28 -7.91 -3.80
N ARG A 74 -2.45 -7.72 -3.16
CA ARG A 74 -3.69 -7.45 -3.90
C ARG A 74 -3.62 -6.15 -4.69
N MET A 75 -3.09 -5.08 -4.13
CA MET A 75 -2.93 -3.81 -4.83
C MET A 75 -2.08 -3.96 -6.10
N LEU A 76 -1.07 -4.81 -6.08
CA LEU A 76 -0.14 -5.00 -7.20
C LEU A 76 -0.60 -6.06 -8.20
N TYR A 77 -1.33 -7.09 -7.77
CA TYR A 77 -1.67 -8.25 -8.60
C TYR A 77 -3.17 -8.51 -8.76
N GLY A 78 -4.02 -7.94 -7.91
CA GLY A 78 -5.44 -8.27 -7.83
C GLY A 78 -6.36 -7.56 -8.83
N HIS A 79 -5.83 -6.69 -9.71
CA HIS A 79 -6.65 -5.80 -10.52
C HIS A 79 -6.33 -5.87 -12.04
N PRO A 80 -6.50 -7.02 -12.69
CA PRO A 80 -6.24 -7.14 -14.12
C PRO A 80 -7.02 -6.10 -14.93
N PRO A 81 -6.52 -5.64 -16.08
CA PRO A 81 -5.24 -6.03 -16.70
C PRO A 81 -4.02 -5.32 -16.11
N HIS A 82 -4.18 -4.42 -15.15
CA HIS A 82 -3.11 -3.62 -14.52
C HIS A 82 -2.47 -4.39 -13.35
N THR A 83 -1.86 -5.52 -13.65
CA THR A 83 -1.08 -6.30 -12.68
C THR A 83 0.40 -6.00 -12.82
N LEU A 84 1.14 -6.10 -11.73
CA LEU A 84 2.59 -5.93 -11.72
C LEU A 84 3.26 -6.93 -12.68
N GLN A 85 4.09 -6.42 -13.57
CA GLN A 85 4.86 -7.20 -14.55
C GLN A 85 6.34 -6.82 -14.44
N PRO A 86 7.29 -7.68 -14.85
CA PRO A 86 8.72 -7.34 -14.87
C PRO A 86 8.99 -6.03 -15.63
N ALA A 87 10.02 -5.31 -15.20
CA ALA A 87 10.50 -4.04 -15.76
C ALA A 87 9.56 -2.83 -15.62
N MET A 88 8.40 -2.97 -14.99
CA MET A 88 7.52 -1.82 -14.68
C MET A 88 8.16 -0.86 -13.68
N ASN A 89 7.80 0.43 -13.79
CA ASN A 89 8.13 1.45 -12.79
C ASN A 89 6.91 1.68 -11.89
N VAL A 90 7.07 1.51 -10.59
CA VAL A 90 6.02 1.68 -9.61
C VAL A 90 6.41 2.79 -8.62
N LEU A 91 5.61 3.85 -8.57
CA LEU A 91 5.75 4.89 -7.54
C LEU A 91 5.06 4.44 -6.27
N VAL A 92 5.80 4.36 -5.15
CA VAL A 92 5.30 3.85 -3.86
C VAL A 92 5.29 4.97 -2.84
N TRP A 93 4.11 5.48 -2.51
CA TRP A 93 3.95 6.44 -1.43
C TRP A 93 4.22 5.80 -0.07
N GLY A 94 4.82 6.58 0.84
CA GLY A 94 5.13 6.11 2.19
C GLY A 94 5.98 4.84 2.20
N GLY A 95 6.97 4.76 1.32
CA GLY A 95 7.79 3.55 1.09
C GLY A 95 8.40 2.94 2.34
N SER A 96 8.68 3.75 3.38
CA SER A 96 9.21 3.28 4.66
C SER A 96 8.15 2.78 5.66
N GLY A 97 6.86 2.90 5.34
CA GLY A 97 5.78 2.37 6.17
C GLY A 97 5.58 0.86 6.00
N GLY A 98 4.79 0.25 6.86
CA GLY A 98 4.51 -1.20 6.79
C GLY A 98 4.01 -1.64 5.41
N LEU A 99 3.01 -0.95 4.86
CA LEU A 99 2.45 -1.26 3.54
C LEU A 99 3.45 -0.99 2.41
N GLY A 100 4.13 0.18 2.43
CA GLY A 100 5.09 0.56 1.40
C GLY A 100 6.32 -0.34 1.36
N SER A 101 6.82 -0.78 2.50
CA SER A 101 7.96 -1.69 2.58
C SER A 101 7.67 -3.07 2.00
N MET A 102 6.47 -3.59 2.19
CA MET A 102 6.04 -4.84 1.56
C MET A 102 5.88 -4.65 0.04
N ALA A 103 5.29 -3.55 -0.39
CA ALA A 103 5.18 -3.24 -1.82
C ALA A 103 6.55 -3.15 -2.50
N ILE A 104 7.53 -2.46 -1.91
CA ILE A 104 8.90 -2.35 -2.46
C ILE A 104 9.53 -3.74 -2.65
N GLN A 105 9.43 -4.61 -1.65
CA GLN A 105 10.00 -5.95 -1.73
C GLN A 105 9.29 -6.84 -2.77
N LEU A 106 7.95 -6.77 -2.86
CA LEU A 106 7.19 -7.47 -3.90
C LEU A 106 7.55 -6.98 -5.31
N ILE A 107 7.69 -5.66 -5.49
CA ILE A 107 8.10 -5.06 -6.77
C ILE A 107 9.49 -5.52 -7.17
N LYS A 108 10.45 -5.52 -6.23
CA LYS A 108 11.79 -6.07 -6.46
C LYS A 108 11.75 -7.55 -6.83
N ALA A 109 10.96 -8.35 -6.09
CA ALA A 109 10.83 -9.79 -6.34
C ALA A 109 10.23 -10.10 -7.72
N ALA A 110 9.42 -9.20 -8.27
CA ALA A 110 8.87 -9.29 -9.62
C ALA A 110 9.83 -8.83 -10.73
N GLY A 111 11.04 -8.38 -10.40
CA GLY A 111 11.96 -7.80 -11.39
C GLY A 111 11.54 -6.42 -11.89
N SER A 112 10.80 -5.67 -11.09
CA SER A 112 10.31 -4.32 -11.38
C SER A 112 11.03 -3.25 -10.55
N ASN A 113 10.81 -1.99 -10.85
CA ASN A 113 11.50 -0.85 -10.26
C ASN A 113 10.57 -0.11 -9.27
N ALA A 114 10.83 -0.22 -7.99
CA ALA A 114 10.15 0.58 -6.98
C ALA A 114 10.82 1.95 -6.82
N ILE A 115 10.04 3.03 -6.90
CA ILE A 115 10.47 4.40 -6.61
C ILE A 115 9.75 4.82 -5.33
N ALA A 116 10.48 4.86 -4.21
CA ALA A 116 9.90 5.18 -2.92
C ALA A 116 9.71 6.69 -2.73
N VAL A 117 8.55 7.12 -2.26
CA VAL A 117 8.32 8.50 -1.83
C VAL A 117 8.31 8.54 -0.30
N VAL A 118 9.20 9.34 0.28
CA VAL A 118 9.46 9.39 1.72
C VAL A 118 9.53 10.83 2.23
N SER A 119 9.59 11.03 3.56
CA SER A 119 9.67 12.35 4.19
C SER A 119 11.05 12.72 4.72
N THR A 120 12.02 11.78 4.73
CA THR A 120 13.40 12.04 5.16
C THR A 120 14.39 11.25 4.30
N GLU A 121 15.64 11.72 4.23
CA GLU A 121 16.71 11.03 3.50
C GLU A 121 17.05 9.66 4.14
N GLU A 122 16.99 9.56 5.47
CA GLU A 122 17.21 8.33 6.21
C GLU A 122 16.21 7.24 5.81
N ARG A 123 14.92 7.59 5.78
CA ARG A 123 13.86 6.69 5.30
C ARG A 123 14.07 6.27 3.84
N GLY A 124 14.56 7.18 3.02
CA GLY A 124 14.90 6.88 1.64
C GLY A 124 16.01 5.86 1.52
N LYS A 125 17.10 6.03 2.27
CA LYS A 125 18.22 5.07 2.30
C LYS A 125 17.75 3.69 2.72
N TRP A 126 16.94 3.61 3.77
CA TRP A 126 16.37 2.33 4.18
C TRP A 126 15.48 1.69 3.10
N CYS A 127 14.69 2.47 2.37
CA CYS A 127 13.94 1.93 1.23
C CYS A 127 14.85 1.31 0.17
N MET A 128 16.03 1.90 -0.06
CA MET A 128 17.04 1.33 -0.97
C MET A 128 17.57 -0.02 -0.46
N GLU A 129 17.82 -0.15 0.85
CA GLU A 129 18.30 -1.39 1.47
C GLU A 129 17.31 -2.54 1.27
N ILE A 130 16.00 -2.29 1.38
CA ILE A 130 14.96 -3.30 1.17
C ILE A 130 14.61 -3.53 -0.30
N GLY A 131 15.20 -2.75 -1.22
CA GLY A 131 15.14 -3.01 -2.65
C GLY A 131 14.45 -1.98 -3.52
N ALA A 132 14.19 -0.78 -3.05
CA ALA A 132 13.81 0.32 -3.94
C ALA A 132 14.97 0.64 -4.89
N ARG A 133 14.64 0.95 -6.15
CA ARG A 133 15.61 1.42 -7.14
C ARG A 133 16.12 2.82 -6.80
N ALA A 134 15.22 3.66 -6.30
CA ALA A 134 15.51 5.03 -5.89
C ALA A 134 14.44 5.52 -4.91
N TYR A 135 14.67 6.70 -4.34
CA TYR A 135 13.66 7.39 -3.55
C TYR A 135 13.60 8.88 -3.89
N ILE A 136 12.44 9.47 -3.59
CA ILE A 136 12.20 10.91 -3.69
C ILE A 136 11.76 11.41 -2.31
N ASN A 137 12.46 12.42 -1.80
CA ASN A 137 12.07 13.09 -0.57
C ASN A 137 10.99 14.14 -0.88
N ARG A 138 9.75 13.87 -0.45
CA ARG A 138 8.59 14.71 -0.72
C ARG A 138 8.67 16.11 -0.10
N THR A 139 9.48 16.30 0.94
CA THR A 139 9.62 17.60 1.61
C THR A 139 10.30 18.65 0.73
N LYS A 140 10.94 18.23 -0.35
CA LYS A 140 11.55 19.12 -1.34
C LYS A 140 10.54 19.73 -2.32
N PHE A 141 9.26 19.39 -2.23
CA PHE A 141 8.19 19.80 -3.16
C PHE A 141 7.02 20.39 -2.40
N ASN A 142 6.25 21.25 -3.06
CA ASN A 142 5.09 21.94 -2.49
C ASN A 142 3.86 21.78 -3.41
N CYS A 143 3.48 20.56 -3.70
CA CYS A 143 2.31 20.21 -4.54
C CYS A 143 1.32 19.29 -3.83
N TRP A 144 1.30 19.33 -2.51
CA TRP A 144 0.48 18.46 -1.68
C TRP A 144 -0.83 19.14 -1.27
N GLY A 145 -1.87 18.35 -1.07
CA GLY A 145 -3.18 18.82 -0.65
C GLY A 145 -4.20 18.80 -1.78
N GLN A 146 -5.31 19.49 -1.54
CA GLN A 146 -6.41 19.55 -2.52
C GLN A 146 -5.97 20.25 -3.80
N LEU A 147 -6.48 19.76 -4.92
CA LEU A 147 -6.24 20.37 -6.22
C LEU A 147 -6.84 21.79 -6.25
N PRO A 148 -6.07 22.84 -6.56
CA PRO A 148 -6.61 24.17 -6.75
C PRO A 148 -7.64 24.23 -7.89
N SER A 149 -8.61 25.09 -7.75
CA SER A 149 -9.62 25.30 -8.80
C SER A 149 -8.95 25.75 -10.11
N THR A 150 -9.34 25.14 -11.23
CA THR A 150 -8.89 25.57 -12.58
C THR A 150 -9.33 27.00 -12.93
N LYS A 151 -10.33 27.56 -12.22
CA LYS A 151 -10.76 28.96 -12.35
C LYS A 151 -9.75 29.91 -11.70
N ASP A 152 -9.03 29.47 -10.65
CA ASP A 152 -7.91 30.22 -10.08
C ASP A 152 -6.64 29.89 -10.85
N ARG A 153 -6.43 30.61 -11.94
CA ARG A 153 -5.30 30.36 -12.85
C ARG A 153 -3.94 30.52 -12.17
N ALA A 154 -3.84 31.40 -11.18
CA ALA A 154 -2.58 31.66 -10.47
C ALA A 154 -2.22 30.46 -9.55
N ALA A 155 -3.14 30.06 -8.69
CA ALA A 155 -2.94 28.91 -7.79
C ALA A 155 -2.77 27.61 -8.56
N TYR A 156 -3.59 27.38 -9.60
CA TYR A 156 -3.48 26.17 -10.43
C TYR A 156 -2.15 26.14 -11.20
N GLY A 157 -1.71 27.29 -11.73
CA GLY A 157 -0.42 27.40 -12.42
C GLY A 157 0.78 27.15 -11.49
N ALA A 158 0.72 27.65 -10.26
CA ALA A 158 1.76 27.36 -9.24
C ALA A 158 1.80 25.88 -8.90
N TYR A 159 0.64 25.27 -8.67
CA TYR A 159 0.52 23.83 -8.45
C TYR A 159 1.13 23.01 -9.60
N LEU A 160 0.76 23.32 -10.85
CA LEU A 160 1.27 22.61 -12.03
C LEU A 160 2.80 22.69 -12.14
N LYS A 161 3.42 23.82 -11.83
CA LYS A 161 4.89 23.96 -11.84
C LYS A 161 5.53 22.98 -10.85
N GLU A 162 4.99 22.88 -9.64
CA GLU A 162 5.52 21.98 -8.60
C GLU A 162 5.29 20.51 -8.93
N VAL A 163 4.10 20.15 -9.44
CA VAL A 163 3.82 18.77 -9.88
C VAL A 163 4.73 18.37 -11.04
N GLN A 164 4.97 19.28 -12.00
CA GLN A 164 5.92 19.04 -13.09
C GLN A 164 7.35 18.86 -12.58
N ARG A 165 7.75 19.62 -11.55
CA ARG A 165 9.05 19.46 -10.90
C ARG A 165 9.18 18.09 -10.24
N PHE A 166 8.13 17.63 -9.57
CA PHE A 166 8.06 16.28 -9.01
C PHE A 166 8.10 15.20 -10.11
N GLY A 167 7.37 15.39 -11.21
CA GLY A 167 7.41 14.49 -12.38
C GLY A 167 8.80 14.41 -13.01
N LYS A 168 9.53 15.53 -13.09
CA LYS A 168 10.93 15.53 -13.55
C LYS A 168 11.85 14.73 -12.64
N ALA A 169 11.67 14.82 -11.31
CA ALA A 169 12.43 13.98 -10.38
C ALA A 169 12.17 12.49 -10.58
N ILE A 170 10.95 12.10 -10.96
CA ILE A 170 10.67 10.72 -11.39
C ILE A 170 11.44 10.38 -12.66
N TRP A 171 11.45 11.26 -13.67
CA TRP A 171 12.16 11.03 -14.94
C TRP A 171 13.69 10.98 -14.81
N GLU A 172 14.26 11.62 -13.81
CA GLU A 172 15.69 11.47 -13.46
C GLU A 172 16.03 10.02 -13.06
N ILE A 173 15.04 9.29 -12.54
CA ILE A 173 15.20 7.89 -12.12
C ILE A 173 14.83 6.91 -13.23
N THR A 174 13.74 7.17 -13.94
CA THR A 174 13.16 6.25 -14.93
C THR A 174 13.66 6.49 -16.35
N GLY A 175 14.09 7.70 -16.65
CA GLY A 175 14.39 8.20 -17.98
C GLY A 175 13.38 9.28 -18.42
N LYS A 176 13.84 10.22 -19.25
CA LYS A 176 13.02 11.35 -19.70
C LYS A 176 11.73 10.91 -20.39
N GLY A 177 10.60 11.35 -19.87
CA GLY A 177 9.27 11.05 -20.40
C GLY A 177 8.70 9.69 -19.98
N ILE A 178 9.38 8.95 -19.12
CA ILE A 178 8.92 7.65 -18.64
C ILE A 178 8.23 7.84 -17.29
N ASP A 179 6.90 7.86 -17.31
CA ASP A 179 6.04 7.96 -16.14
C ASP A 179 5.83 6.57 -15.48
N PRO A 180 5.45 6.51 -14.18
CA PRO A 180 5.16 5.25 -13.51
C PRO A 180 3.99 4.48 -14.13
N ASP A 181 4.14 3.18 -14.30
CA ASP A 181 3.10 2.26 -14.77
C ASP A 181 1.97 2.11 -13.75
N ILE A 182 2.36 2.00 -12.49
CA ILE A 182 1.47 1.91 -11.34
C ILE A 182 1.89 2.96 -10.31
N VAL A 183 0.92 3.65 -9.74
CA VAL A 183 1.11 4.46 -8.55
C VAL A 183 0.43 3.74 -7.38
N PHE A 184 1.23 3.31 -6.42
CA PHE A 184 0.81 2.64 -5.20
C PHE A 184 0.52 3.70 -4.13
N GLU A 185 -0.76 3.99 -3.93
CA GLU A 185 -1.26 5.13 -3.16
C GLU A 185 -1.94 4.69 -1.86
N HIS A 186 -1.68 5.38 -0.76
CA HIS A 186 -2.40 5.16 0.50
C HIS A 186 -2.52 6.39 1.40
N PRO A 187 -1.76 7.49 1.23
CA PRO A 187 -1.99 8.71 2.00
C PRO A 187 -3.36 9.34 1.72
N GLY A 188 -3.81 9.37 0.48
CA GLY A 188 -5.11 9.88 0.11
C GLY A 188 -5.12 11.36 -0.24
N GLU A 189 -5.86 12.18 0.51
CA GLU A 189 -6.22 13.56 0.15
C GLU A 189 -5.02 14.44 -0.24
N GLN A 190 -3.90 14.33 0.46
CA GLN A 190 -2.72 15.17 0.18
C GLN A 190 -1.96 14.79 -1.08
N THR A 191 -1.99 13.53 -1.51
CA THR A 191 -1.10 13.02 -2.56
C THR A 191 -1.85 12.58 -3.82
N PHE A 192 -3.14 12.33 -3.71
CA PHE A 192 -3.93 11.78 -4.80
C PHE A 192 -3.95 12.64 -6.07
N PRO A 193 -4.05 13.99 -6.01
CA PRO A 193 -3.99 14.82 -7.21
C PRO A 193 -2.68 14.63 -7.98
N VAL A 194 -1.57 14.53 -7.26
CA VAL A 194 -0.25 14.29 -7.85
C VAL A 194 -0.15 12.88 -8.42
N SER A 195 -0.66 11.87 -7.70
CA SER A 195 -0.71 10.48 -8.16
C SER A 195 -1.46 10.34 -9.48
N ALA A 196 -2.64 10.99 -9.58
CA ALA A 196 -3.42 11.03 -10.81
C ALA A 196 -2.67 11.73 -11.96
N TYR A 197 -1.86 12.76 -11.65
CA TYR A 197 -1.07 13.49 -12.64
C TYR A 197 0.10 12.66 -13.17
N VAL A 198 0.97 12.12 -12.29
CA VAL A 198 2.24 11.48 -12.66
C VAL A 198 2.10 10.05 -13.19
N CYS A 199 0.98 9.38 -12.97
CA CYS A 199 0.72 8.07 -13.54
C CYS A 199 0.75 8.15 -15.08
N ARG A 200 1.36 7.18 -15.77
CA ARG A 200 1.44 7.17 -17.24
C ARG A 200 0.07 7.08 -17.91
N ARG A 201 0.02 7.34 -19.21
CA ARG A 201 -1.16 7.03 -20.03
C ARG A 201 -1.46 5.53 -19.98
N GLY A 202 -2.74 5.18 -19.80
CA GLY A 202 -3.18 3.80 -19.63
C GLY A 202 -2.62 3.10 -18.38
N GLY A 203 -2.03 3.83 -17.43
CA GLY A 203 -1.55 3.30 -16.16
C GLY A 203 -2.64 3.27 -15.09
N MET A 204 -2.28 2.80 -13.91
CA MET A 204 -3.20 2.64 -12.78
C MET A 204 -2.70 3.36 -11.53
N VAL A 205 -3.57 4.16 -10.91
CA VAL A 205 -3.42 4.57 -9.52
C VAL A 205 -4.25 3.59 -8.68
N VAL A 206 -3.59 2.71 -7.97
CA VAL A 206 -4.24 1.79 -7.04
C VAL A 206 -4.12 2.33 -5.62
N PHE A 207 -5.24 2.40 -4.90
CA PHE A 207 -5.27 3.03 -3.59
C PHE A 207 -6.06 2.24 -2.56
N CYS A 208 -5.59 2.32 -1.32
CA CYS A 208 -6.30 1.87 -0.12
C CYS A 208 -6.06 2.89 1.00
N ALA A 209 -6.86 2.83 2.05
CA ALA A 209 -6.76 3.75 3.19
C ALA A 209 -6.95 5.24 2.78
N GLY A 210 -6.51 6.16 3.61
CA GLY A 210 -6.66 7.61 3.46
C GLY A 210 -6.13 8.31 4.71
N THR A 211 -4.83 8.08 5.04
CA THR A 211 -4.22 8.59 6.29
C THR A 211 -4.19 10.11 6.39
N THR A 212 -4.36 10.82 5.28
CA THR A 212 -4.42 12.29 5.24
C THR A 212 -5.81 12.83 4.91
N GLY A 213 -6.80 11.94 4.77
CA GLY A 213 -8.18 12.27 4.45
C GLY A 213 -8.73 11.44 3.30
N PHE A 214 -10.06 11.40 3.19
CA PHE A 214 -10.80 10.56 2.26
C PHE A 214 -11.42 11.34 1.09
N ASN A 215 -11.36 12.67 1.09
CA ASN A 215 -11.92 13.53 0.03
C ASN A 215 -10.90 13.68 -1.10
N LEU A 216 -10.85 12.71 -2.00
CA LEU A 216 -9.89 12.69 -3.09
C LEU A 216 -10.30 13.67 -4.20
N THR A 217 -9.40 14.57 -4.58
CA THR A 217 -9.56 15.48 -5.72
C THR A 217 -8.57 15.16 -6.82
N PHE A 218 -8.95 15.35 -8.07
CA PHE A 218 -8.06 15.18 -9.22
C PHE A 218 -8.61 15.92 -10.44
N ASP A 219 -7.75 16.27 -11.39
CA ASP A 219 -8.17 16.78 -12.67
C ASP A 219 -8.70 15.62 -13.54
N ALA A 220 -10.02 15.59 -13.72
CA ALA A 220 -10.67 14.52 -14.47
C ALA A 220 -10.16 14.41 -15.91
N ALA A 221 -9.80 15.54 -16.55
CA ALA A 221 -9.26 15.56 -17.91
C ALA A 221 -7.93 14.78 -18.01
N TYR A 222 -7.10 14.84 -16.98
CA TYR A 222 -5.87 14.03 -16.90
C TYR A 222 -6.16 12.53 -16.77
N VAL A 223 -7.32 12.16 -16.28
CA VAL A 223 -7.69 10.75 -16.14
C VAL A 223 -8.33 10.24 -17.43
N TRP A 224 -9.44 10.85 -17.91
CA TRP A 224 -10.15 10.29 -19.07
C TRP A 224 -9.37 10.44 -20.38
N MET A 225 -8.78 11.62 -20.66
CA MET A 225 -8.04 11.84 -21.91
C MET A 225 -6.79 10.96 -22.01
N ARG A 226 -6.29 10.45 -20.90
CA ARG A 226 -5.13 9.58 -20.83
C ARG A 226 -5.47 8.14 -20.47
N GLN A 227 -6.76 7.81 -20.40
CA GLN A 227 -7.30 6.47 -20.13
C GLN A 227 -6.64 5.81 -18.91
N LYS A 228 -6.45 6.59 -17.83
CA LYS A 228 -5.88 6.09 -16.58
C LYS A 228 -6.96 5.39 -15.77
N ARG A 229 -6.57 4.37 -15.01
CA ARG A 229 -7.44 3.68 -14.07
C ARG A 229 -7.21 4.22 -12.65
N LEU A 230 -8.29 4.53 -11.95
CA LEU A 230 -8.29 4.81 -10.51
C LEU A 230 -8.95 3.60 -9.84
N GLN A 231 -8.18 2.83 -9.08
CA GLN A 231 -8.60 1.55 -8.55
C GLN A 231 -8.56 1.52 -7.03
N GLY A 232 -9.72 1.46 -6.39
CA GLY A 232 -9.82 1.14 -4.96
C GLY A 232 -9.44 -0.33 -4.71
N SER A 233 -8.72 -0.58 -3.63
CA SER A 233 -8.33 -1.93 -3.22
C SER A 233 -8.55 -2.10 -1.72
N HIS A 234 -9.11 -3.24 -1.31
CA HIS A 234 -9.42 -3.53 0.08
C HIS A 234 -8.94 -4.93 0.45
N PHE A 235 -8.09 -5.02 1.49
CA PHE A 235 -7.48 -6.27 1.97
C PHE A 235 -6.95 -7.19 0.86
N ALA A 236 -7.24 -8.51 0.97
CA ALA A 236 -6.87 -9.53 0.00
C ALA A 236 -7.76 -10.77 0.15
N THR A 237 -7.90 -11.55 -0.90
CA THR A 237 -8.50 -12.89 -0.81
C THR A 237 -7.56 -13.84 -0.06
N LEU A 238 -8.10 -14.94 0.45
CA LEU A 238 -7.28 -15.98 1.09
C LEU A 238 -6.20 -16.53 0.13
N MET A 239 -6.55 -16.74 -1.14
CA MET A 239 -5.58 -17.19 -2.16
C MET A 239 -4.46 -16.18 -2.38
N GLN A 240 -4.79 -14.88 -2.39
CA GLN A 240 -3.78 -13.81 -2.51
C GLN A 240 -2.91 -13.72 -1.25
N ALA A 241 -3.48 -13.89 -0.06
CA ALA A 241 -2.75 -13.91 1.19
C ALA A 241 -1.78 -15.11 1.26
N ASP A 242 -2.22 -16.29 0.83
CA ASP A 242 -1.38 -17.48 0.77
C ASP A 242 -0.25 -17.33 -0.25
N ALA A 243 -0.55 -16.85 -1.45
CA ALA A 243 0.46 -16.55 -2.47
C ALA A 243 1.49 -15.50 -1.99
N ALA A 244 1.03 -14.48 -1.27
CA ALA A 244 1.90 -13.49 -0.65
C ALA A 244 2.78 -14.12 0.43
N ASN A 245 2.24 -15.02 1.27
CA ASN A 245 2.97 -15.75 2.29
C ASN A 245 4.08 -16.62 1.71
N HIS A 246 3.87 -17.23 0.56
CA HIS A 246 4.91 -17.97 -0.14
C HIS A 246 6.13 -17.10 -0.48
N SER A 247 5.94 -15.81 -0.77
CA SER A 247 7.06 -14.89 -0.98
C SER A 247 7.93 -14.71 0.26
N VAL A 248 7.34 -14.84 1.46
CA VAL A 248 8.07 -14.83 2.73
C VAL A 248 8.70 -16.20 2.99
N MET A 249 8.00 -17.30 2.74
CA MET A 249 8.52 -18.65 2.88
C MET A 249 9.77 -18.88 2.03
N ASP A 250 9.80 -18.29 0.83
CA ASP A 250 10.92 -18.35 -0.12
C ASP A 250 12.05 -17.33 0.20
N GLY A 251 11.90 -16.51 1.23
CA GLY A 251 12.88 -15.49 1.60
C GLY A 251 12.99 -14.30 0.65
N ARG A 252 12.04 -14.15 -0.29
CA ARG A 252 12.00 -13.00 -1.24
C ARG A 252 11.45 -11.72 -0.60
N VAL A 253 10.63 -11.87 0.42
CA VAL A 253 10.07 -10.78 1.24
C VAL A 253 10.37 -11.09 2.70
N LEU A 254 10.84 -10.08 3.42
CA LEU A 254 11.16 -10.20 4.84
C LEU A 254 10.22 -9.31 5.66
N PRO A 255 9.80 -9.75 6.85
CA PRO A 255 9.08 -8.90 7.79
C PRO A 255 9.92 -7.67 8.15
N CYS A 256 9.29 -6.50 8.11
CA CYS A 256 9.93 -5.22 8.49
C CYS A 256 9.51 -4.83 9.91
N MET A 257 9.84 -5.65 10.88
CA MET A 257 9.55 -5.41 12.29
C MET A 257 10.49 -4.34 12.87
N SER A 258 9.96 -3.37 13.59
CA SER A 258 10.76 -2.31 14.21
C SER A 258 11.01 -2.54 15.69
N GLU A 259 9.98 -2.88 16.44
CA GLU A 259 10.02 -3.01 17.91
C GLU A 259 8.98 -4.02 18.36
N VAL A 260 9.28 -4.71 19.46
CA VAL A 260 8.36 -5.63 20.16
C VAL A 260 7.96 -4.99 21.48
N PHE A 261 6.68 -5.04 21.79
CA PHE A 261 6.12 -4.53 23.04
C PHE A 261 5.50 -5.66 23.84
N GLU A 262 5.70 -5.63 25.15
CA GLU A 262 4.97 -6.51 26.06
C GLU A 262 3.47 -6.16 26.02
N PHE A 263 2.63 -7.15 26.33
CA PHE A 263 1.18 -7.02 26.24
C PHE A 263 0.65 -5.81 27.00
N ASP A 264 1.16 -5.54 28.20
CA ASP A 264 0.76 -4.41 29.03
C ASP A 264 1.19 -3.04 28.44
N ALA A 265 2.12 -3.05 27.50
CA ALA A 265 2.61 -1.86 26.82
C ALA A 265 1.85 -1.51 25.52
N ILE A 266 0.78 -2.23 25.17
CA ILE A 266 -0.07 -1.95 23.99
C ILE A 266 -0.51 -0.49 23.91
N PRO A 267 -0.98 0.17 25.01
CA PRO A 267 -1.37 1.59 24.95
C PRO A 267 -0.21 2.50 24.54
N LYS A 268 1.01 2.21 24.99
CA LYS A 268 2.22 2.94 24.59
C LYS A 268 2.54 2.74 23.10
N ALA A 269 2.42 1.52 22.60
CA ALA A 269 2.62 1.22 21.19
C ALA A 269 1.63 2.00 20.31
N HIS A 270 0.35 2.04 20.68
CA HIS A 270 -0.67 2.84 20.00
C HIS A 270 -0.37 4.34 20.01
N ASP A 271 0.05 4.89 21.16
CA ASP A 271 0.41 6.31 21.28
C ASP A 271 1.59 6.70 20.37
N LEU A 272 2.62 5.86 20.31
CA LEU A 272 3.75 6.02 19.39
C LEU A 272 3.32 5.97 17.92
N MET A 273 2.42 5.06 17.57
CA MET A 273 1.85 4.98 16.22
C MET A 273 1.04 6.21 15.88
N TRP A 274 0.19 6.65 16.79
CA TRP A 274 -0.62 7.87 16.61
C TRP A 274 0.24 9.11 16.38
N LYS A 275 1.30 9.26 17.15
CA LYS A 275 2.26 10.37 17.06
C LYS A 275 3.26 10.23 15.92
N ASN A 276 3.22 9.13 15.16
CA ASN A 276 4.20 8.79 14.11
C ASN A 276 5.66 8.83 14.62
N GLN A 277 5.87 8.42 15.87
CA GLN A 277 7.13 8.47 16.62
C GLN A 277 7.78 7.09 16.81
N GLN A 278 7.34 6.07 16.06
CA GLN A 278 8.01 4.77 16.09
C GLN A 278 9.48 4.95 15.70
N ARG A 279 10.36 4.21 16.41
CA ARG A 279 11.79 4.21 16.11
C ARG A 279 12.01 3.78 14.67
N SER A 280 12.80 4.59 13.99
CA SER A 280 13.23 4.37 12.61
C SER A 280 12.08 4.18 11.60
N ASP A 281 12.40 3.95 10.48
CA ASP A 281 11.78 3.78 9.21
C ASP A 281 10.79 2.63 9.11
N ARG A 282 10.76 1.72 10.10
CA ARG A 282 9.96 0.50 10.12
C ARG A 282 8.71 0.73 10.96
N LYS A 283 7.54 0.61 10.38
CA LYS A 283 6.25 0.87 11.05
C LYS A 283 5.45 -0.41 11.32
N SER A 284 6.10 -1.45 11.73
CA SER A 284 5.42 -2.65 12.22
C SER A 284 5.73 -2.85 13.69
N VAL A 285 4.68 -2.89 14.49
CA VAL A 285 4.71 -3.10 15.94
C VAL A 285 4.01 -4.43 16.21
N VAL A 286 4.64 -5.28 16.99
CA VAL A 286 4.08 -6.54 17.48
C VAL A 286 3.97 -6.49 18.99
#